data_b2ca429f3750526b20b37ae9929498c4
#
_entry.id   b2ca429f3750526b20b37ae9929498c4
#
_cell.length_a   1.000
_cell.length_b   1.000
_cell.length_c   1.000
_cell.angle_alpha   90.00
_cell.angle_beta   90.00
_cell.angle_gamma   90.00
#
_symmetry.space_group_name_H-M   'P 1'
#
loop_
_entity.id
_entity.type
_entity.pdbx_description
1 polymer ?
#
loop_
_entity_poly.entity_id
_entity_poly.type
_entity_poly.pdbx_seq_one_letter_code
_entity_poly.pdbx_strand_id
1 'polypeptide(L)'
;AKFTDAMVGTVAGDPTQSATELGPLSSAIAAERLSEQLSRAVASGAKAAGSGAQDGAWFSPAVLTEVTPDNPAHSEEFFGPVAIVYRAADEAHALELANDTPFGLGSYVFTTDPEQALRVADQIEAGMVFVNGVGLDSPELPFGGIKRSGFGRELGRYGIEEFVNRKMIRVLR
;
A
#
# COMPACT_ATOMS: atom_id res chain seq x y z
N ALA A 1 2.08 11.63 15.35
CA ALA A 1 1.10 12.65 15.71
C ALA A 1 0.09 12.86 14.58
N LYS A 2 0.26 13.84 13.66
CA LYS A 2 -0.79 14.22 12.67
C LYS A 2 -1.37 13.06 11.86
N PHE A 3 -0.54 12.17 11.30
CA PHE A 3 -1.02 11.00 10.54
C PHE A 3 -1.82 10.04 11.43
N THR A 4 -1.27 9.71 12.60
CA THR A 4 -1.93 8.83 13.56
C THR A 4 -3.28 9.40 14.01
N ASP A 5 -3.33 10.69 14.33
CA ASP A 5 -4.55 11.36 14.79
C ASP A 5 -5.63 11.35 13.69
N ALA A 6 -5.23 11.62 12.43
CA ALA A 6 -6.13 11.57 11.29
C ALA A 6 -6.66 10.14 11.03
N MET A 7 -5.79 9.14 11.05
CA MET A 7 -6.19 7.76 10.80
C MET A 7 -7.10 7.20 11.90
N VAL A 8 -6.76 7.44 13.15
CA VAL A 8 -7.57 6.99 14.30
C VAL A 8 -8.90 7.75 14.39
N GLY A 9 -8.93 9.01 13.91
CA GLY A 9 -10.12 9.85 13.87
C GLY A 9 -11.05 9.59 12.68
N THR A 10 -10.71 8.64 11.77
CA THR A 10 -11.56 8.29 10.62
C THR A 10 -12.95 7.83 11.06
N VAL A 11 -13.98 8.41 10.45
CA VAL A 11 -15.39 8.13 10.80
C VAL A 11 -15.82 6.80 10.17
N ALA A 12 -15.89 5.76 11.00
CA ALA A 12 -16.42 4.47 10.60
C ALA A 12 -17.95 4.45 10.68
N GLY A 13 -18.63 3.83 9.72
CA GLY A 13 -20.08 3.80 9.69
C GLY A 13 -20.67 3.14 8.46
N ASP A 14 -22.00 3.20 8.33
CA ASP A 14 -22.73 2.70 7.17
C ASP A 14 -22.23 3.38 5.89
N PRO A 15 -21.71 2.62 4.90
CA PRO A 15 -21.17 3.17 3.65
C PRO A 15 -22.21 3.87 2.76
N THR A 16 -23.50 3.75 3.05
CA THR A 16 -24.55 4.53 2.36
C THR A 16 -24.68 5.96 2.88
N GLN A 17 -24.06 6.29 3.99
CA GLN A 17 -24.08 7.62 4.58
C GLN A 17 -22.90 8.46 4.11
N SER A 18 -23.17 9.68 3.66
CA SER A 18 -22.14 10.58 3.11
C SER A 18 -21.05 11.01 4.11
N ALA A 19 -21.31 10.90 5.39
CA ALA A 19 -20.36 11.22 6.46
C ALA A 19 -19.40 10.04 6.80
N THR A 20 -19.67 8.86 6.25
CA THR A 20 -18.83 7.67 6.50
C THR A 20 -17.57 7.72 5.63
N GLU A 21 -16.42 7.61 6.25
CA GLU A 21 -15.12 7.56 5.60
C GLU A 21 -14.57 6.12 5.55
N LEU A 22 -15.00 5.26 6.48
CA LEU A 22 -14.55 3.87 6.58
C LEU A 22 -15.76 2.94 6.72
N GLY A 23 -15.98 2.08 5.73
CA GLY A 23 -16.96 1.00 5.77
C GLY A 23 -16.42 -0.27 6.44
N PRO A 24 -17.23 -1.35 6.51
CA PRO A 24 -16.78 -2.65 7.00
C PRO A 24 -15.78 -3.29 6.02
N LEU A 25 -14.98 -4.22 6.51
CA LEU A 25 -14.18 -5.11 5.67
C LEU A 25 -15.09 -6.06 4.88
N SER A 26 -14.50 -6.75 3.91
CA SER A 26 -15.24 -7.65 3.00
C SER A 26 -15.99 -8.78 3.73
N SER A 27 -15.56 -9.15 4.93
CA SER A 27 -16.19 -10.17 5.77
C SER A 27 -15.68 -10.12 7.20
N ALA A 28 -16.41 -10.77 8.13
CA ALA A 28 -15.95 -10.98 9.50
C ALA A 28 -14.63 -11.78 9.54
N ILE A 29 -14.46 -12.76 8.64
CA ILE A 29 -13.22 -13.55 8.53
C ILE A 29 -12.04 -12.66 8.14
N ALA A 30 -12.24 -11.69 7.25
CA ALA A 30 -11.19 -10.73 6.88
C ALA A 30 -10.81 -9.86 8.08
N ALA A 31 -11.78 -9.41 8.87
CA ALA A 31 -11.54 -8.63 10.08
C ALA A 31 -10.84 -9.45 11.18
N GLU A 32 -11.20 -10.73 11.35
CA GLU A 32 -10.54 -11.64 12.28
C GLU A 32 -9.06 -11.85 11.91
N ARG A 33 -8.76 -12.12 10.64
CA ARG A 33 -7.39 -12.25 10.15
C ARG A 33 -6.55 -10.98 10.39
N LEU A 34 -7.14 -9.81 10.16
CA LEU A 34 -6.49 -8.53 10.40
C LEU A 34 -6.21 -8.33 11.90
N SER A 35 -7.16 -8.72 12.77
CA SER A 35 -6.99 -8.69 14.22
C SER A 35 -5.84 -9.60 14.69
N GLU A 36 -5.75 -10.79 14.11
CA GLU A 36 -4.65 -11.73 14.38
C GLU A 36 -3.30 -11.16 13.90
N GLN A 37 -3.23 -10.56 12.71
CA GLN A 37 -2.01 -9.92 12.21
C GLN A 37 -1.57 -8.79 13.13
N LEU A 38 -2.47 -7.90 13.52
CA LEU A 38 -2.18 -6.81 14.45
C LEU A 38 -1.68 -7.34 15.82
N SER A 39 -2.33 -8.38 16.34
CA SER A 39 -1.95 -9.01 17.60
C SER A 39 -0.55 -9.60 17.54
N ARG A 40 -0.21 -10.31 16.46
CA ARG A 40 1.14 -10.86 16.25
C ARG A 40 2.19 -9.75 16.15
N ALA A 41 1.89 -8.68 15.41
CA ALA A 41 2.79 -7.53 15.30
C ALA A 41 3.13 -6.92 16.67
N VAL A 42 2.10 -6.69 17.49
CA VAL A 42 2.27 -6.14 18.85
C VAL A 42 3.02 -7.12 19.75
N ALA A 43 2.68 -8.40 19.71
CA ALA A 43 3.38 -9.44 20.50
C ALA A 43 4.86 -9.56 20.11
N SER A 44 5.22 -9.20 18.86
CA SER A 44 6.59 -9.16 18.35
C SER A 44 7.28 -7.80 18.54
N GLY A 45 6.72 -6.91 19.36
CA GLY A 45 7.36 -5.67 19.83
C GLY A 45 6.91 -4.38 19.14
N ALA A 46 6.02 -4.43 18.14
CA ALA A 46 5.46 -3.21 17.57
C ALA A 46 4.57 -2.48 18.57
N LYS A 47 4.52 -1.15 18.47
CA LYS A 47 3.60 -0.31 19.25
C LYS A 47 2.41 0.07 18.39
N ALA A 48 1.20 -0.16 18.91
CA ALA A 48 -0.04 0.24 18.26
C ALA A 48 -0.62 1.51 18.87
N ALA A 49 -1.08 2.42 18.01
CA ALA A 49 -1.94 3.54 18.35
C ALA A 49 -3.29 3.33 17.65
N GLY A 50 -4.40 3.68 18.33
CA GLY A 50 -5.74 3.28 17.91
C GLY A 50 -6.17 1.97 18.54
N SER A 51 -7.47 1.65 18.46
CA SER A 51 -8.00 0.48 19.17
C SER A 51 -7.73 -0.84 18.42
N GLY A 52 -7.72 -0.83 17.09
CA GLY A 52 -7.69 -2.05 16.30
C GLY A 52 -8.78 -3.04 16.66
N ALA A 53 -9.89 -2.54 17.27
CA ALA A 53 -10.99 -3.36 17.75
C ALA A 53 -11.80 -3.91 16.57
N GLN A 54 -12.17 -5.19 16.68
CA GLN A 54 -13.01 -5.89 15.72
C GLN A 54 -14.41 -6.11 16.30
N ASP A 55 -15.44 -5.89 15.46
CA ASP A 55 -16.83 -6.27 15.71
C ASP A 55 -17.47 -6.76 14.40
N GLY A 56 -17.65 -8.08 14.27
CA GLY A 56 -18.06 -8.69 13.01
C GLY A 56 -17.10 -8.35 11.86
N ALA A 57 -17.58 -7.71 10.81
CA ALA A 57 -16.77 -7.23 9.70
C ALA A 57 -16.15 -5.83 9.92
N TRP A 58 -16.48 -5.17 11.01
CA TRP A 58 -15.94 -3.86 11.36
C TRP A 58 -14.56 -3.98 12.00
N PHE A 59 -13.69 -3.05 11.67
CA PHE A 59 -12.35 -2.97 12.24
C PHE A 59 -11.97 -1.51 12.46
N SER A 60 -11.62 -1.16 13.68
CA SER A 60 -11.21 0.20 14.03
C SER A 60 -9.78 0.46 13.57
N PRO A 61 -9.47 1.65 13.02
CA PRO A 61 -8.13 1.98 12.57
C PRO A 61 -7.04 1.82 13.61
N ALA A 62 -5.87 1.36 13.19
CA ALA A 62 -4.66 1.28 14.00
C ALA A 62 -3.42 1.72 13.21
N VAL A 63 -2.46 2.29 13.93
CA VAL A 63 -1.16 2.66 13.37
C VAL A 63 -0.06 1.97 14.17
N LEU A 64 0.76 1.19 13.50
CA LEU A 64 1.92 0.52 14.06
C LEU A 64 3.17 1.40 13.93
N THR A 65 3.99 1.37 14.94
CA THR A 65 5.33 1.96 14.98
C THR A 65 6.31 0.97 15.63
N GLU A 66 7.60 1.23 15.52
CA GLU A 66 8.65 0.37 16.07
C GLU A 66 8.60 -1.07 15.51
N VAL A 67 8.13 -1.21 14.27
CA VAL A 67 8.20 -2.47 13.52
C VAL A 67 9.64 -2.67 13.06
N THR A 68 10.25 -3.77 13.50
CA THR A 68 11.61 -4.16 13.10
C THR A 68 11.56 -5.17 11.95
N PRO A 69 12.66 -5.41 11.21
CA PRO A 69 12.70 -6.41 10.15
C PRO A 69 12.30 -7.84 10.58
N ASP A 70 12.54 -8.19 11.85
CA ASP A 70 12.16 -9.51 12.40
C ASP A 70 10.68 -9.58 12.80
N ASN A 71 9.96 -8.46 12.80
CA ASN A 71 8.52 -8.43 13.10
C ASN A 71 7.74 -8.91 11.87
N PRO A 72 6.80 -9.86 12.01
CA PRO A 72 6.01 -10.35 10.86
C PRO A 72 5.28 -9.24 10.10
N ALA A 73 4.90 -8.16 10.77
CA ALA A 73 4.25 -7.01 10.14
C ALA A 73 5.13 -6.33 9.07
N HIS A 74 6.47 -6.50 9.13
CA HIS A 74 7.38 -5.87 8.18
C HIS A 74 7.17 -6.39 6.74
N SER A 75 6.83 -7.66 6.59
CA SER A 75 6.66 -8.32 5.29
C SER A 75 5.24 -8.77 4.99
N GLU A 76 4.30 -8.60 5.92
CA GLU A 76 2.88 -8.92 5.73
C GLU A 76 2.11 -7.72 5.18
N GLU A 77 1.10 -8.00 4.34
CA GLU A 77 0.13 -7.02 3.91
C GLU A 77 -1.05 -6.99 4.88
N PHE A 78 -1.34 -5.81 5.44
CA PHE A 78 -2.54 -5.56 6.22
C PHE A 78 -3.68 -5.13 5.29
N PHE A 79 -4.56 -6.06 4.95
CA PHE A 79 -5.66 -5.77 4.03
C PHE A 79 -6.84 -5.13 4.76
N GLY A 80 -6.63 -3.92 5.29
CA GLY A 80 -7.59 -3.16 6.07
C GLY A 80 -6.97 -1.89 6.70
N PRO A 81 -7.68 -1.22 7.64
CA PRO A 81 -7.28 0.07 8.16
C PRO A 81 -6.15 -0.03 9.22
N VAL A 82 -5.05 -0.66 8.86
CA VAL A 82 -3.83 -0.71 9.65
C VAL A 82 -2.69 -0.13 8.83
N ALA A 83 -2.00 0.86 9.35
CA ALA A 83 -0.83 1.46 8.73
C ALA A 83 0.42 1.23 9.57
N ILE A 84 1.57 1.12 8.91
CA ILE A 84 2.88 1.07 9.57
C ILE A 84 3.59 2.38 9.28
N VAL A 85 4.18 2.98 10.30
CA VAL A 85 4.99 4.20 10.18
C VAL A 85 6.42 3.89 10.60
N TYR A 86 7.32 4.00 9.67
CA TYR A 86 8.76 3.91 9.89
C TYR A 86 9.39 5.29 10.05
N ARG A 87 10.50 5.34 10.73
CA ARG A 87 11.35 6.52 10.81
C ARG A 87 12.63 6.24 10.05
N ALA A 88 12.85 6.96 8.96
CA ALA A 88 14.11 6.93 8.23
C ALA A 88 15.10 7.97 8.78
N ALA A 89 16.37 7.65 8.75
CA ALA A 89 17.45 8.56 9.15
C ALA A 89 17.74 9.60 8.06
N ASP A 90 17.66 9.17 6.81
CA ASP A 90 17.92 9.96 5.60
C ASP A 90 17.16 9.37 4.40
N GLU A 91 17.40 9.94 3.20
CA GLU A 91 16.79 9.52 1.95
C GLU A 91 17.17 8.08 1.55
N ALA A 92 18.44 7.71 1.72
CA ALA A 92 18.91 6.37 1.37
C ALA A 92 18.23 5.30 2.23
N HIS A 93 18.16 5.54 3.54
CA HIS A 93 17.46 4.65 4.46
C HIS A 93 15.93 4.63 4.19
N ALA A 94 15.34 5.74 3.76
CA ALA A 94 13.92 5.76 3.37
C ALA A 94 13.66 4.88 2.13
N LEU A 95 14.54 4.92 1.13
CA LEU A 95 14.49 4.07 -0.06
C LEU A 95 14.71 2.59 0.28
N GLU A 96 15.68 2.29 1.16
CA GLU A 96 15.90 0.92 1.64
C GLU A 96 14.63 0.36 2.29
N LEU A 97 14.02 1.08 3.24
CA LEU A 97 12.78 0.68 3.89
C LEU A 97 11.60 0.55 2.90
N ALA A 98 11.48 1.48 1.95
CA ALA A 98 10.41 1.43 0.96
C ALA A 98 10.52 0.22 0.01
N ASN A 99 11.73 -0.23 -0.28
CA ASN A 99 12.00 -1.35 -1.16
C ASN A 99 12.09 -2.71 -0.44
N ASP A 100 12.28 -2.71 0.89
CA ASP A 100 12.34 -3.92 1.72
C ASP A 100 10.94 -4.47 2.02
N THR A 101 10.25 -4.85 0.94
CA THR A 101 8.92 -5.45 0.97
C THR A 101 8.78 -6.45 -0.17
N PRO A 102 8.02 -7.56 0.03
CA PRO A 102 7.71 -8.49 -1.05
C PRO A 102 6.69 -7.93 -2.05
N PHE A 103 6.13 -6.75 -1.82
CA PHE A 103 5.13 -6.12 -2.66
C PHE A 103 5.69 -4.90 -3.41
N GLY A 104 5.01 -4.49 -4.48
CA GLY A 104 5.42 -3.33 -5.28
C GLY A 104 4.32 -2.91 -6.25
N LEU A 105 3.12 -2.57 -5.74
CA LEU A 105 2.02 -2.10 -6.60
C LEU A 105 2.15 -0.61 -6.88
N GLY A 106 1.96 0.22 -5.87
CA GLY A 106 2.00 1.66 -5.96
C GLY A 106 2.77 2.30 -4.81
N SER A 107 3.32 3.47 -5.06
CA SER A 107 4.06 4.26 -4.10
C SER A 107 3.77 5.74 -4.26
N TYR A 108 4.00 6.50 -3.21
CA TYR A 108 3.81 7.95 -3.19
C TYR A 108 5.05 8.64 -2.63
N VAL A 109 5.48 9.70 -3.31
CA VAL A 109 6.60 10.56 -2.87
C VAL A 109 6.08 11.97 -2.69
N PHE A 110 6.28 12.54 -1.51
CA PHE A 110 5.92 13.93 -1.21
C PHE A 110 7.15 14.74 -0.91
N THR A 111 7.49 15.68 -1.78
CA THR A 111 8.61 16.59 -1.63
C THR A 111 8.37 17.89 -2.42
N THR A 112 8.98 18.97 -1.99
CA THR A 112 8.98 20.24 -2.71
C THR A 112 10.17 20.39 -3.66
N ASP A 113 11.13 19.45 -3.61
CA ASP A 113 12.31 19.41 -4.47
C ASP A 113 12.05 18.52 -5.68
N PRO A 114 11.96 19.07 -6.91
CA PRO A 114 11.66 18.30 -8.11
C PRO A 114 12.79 17.34 -8.52
N GLU A 115 14.05 17.63 -8.19
CA GLU A 115 15.16 16.73 -8.48
C GLU A 115 15.13 15.53 -7.53
N GLN A 116 14.85 15.76 -6.26
CA GLN A 116 14.62 14.70 -5.28
C GLN A 116 13.43 13.82 -5.69
N ALA A 117 12.32 14.43 -6.12
CA ALA A 117 11.14 13.72 -6.55
C ALA A 117 11.45 12.66 -7.62
N LEU A 118 12.14 13.06 -8.69
CA LEU A 118 12.51 12.17 -9.79
C LEU A 118 13.54 11.13 -9.36
N ARG A 119 14.57 11.53 -8.62
CA ARG A 119 15.63 10.63 -8.14
C ARG A 119 15.09 9.55 -7.23
N VAL A 120 14.16 9.89 -6.32
CA VAL A 120 13.54 8.93 -5.40
C VAL A 120 12.55 8.05 -6.15
N ALA A 121 11.71 8.62 -7.02
CA ALA A 121 10.74 7.85 -7.79
C ALA A 121 11.41 6.80 -8.69
N ASP A 122 12.55 7.10 -9.29
CA ASP A 122 13.32 6.17 -10.14
C ASP A 122 13.88 4.97 -9.36
N GLN A 123 14.15 5.14 -8.07
CA GLN A 123 14.74 4.11 -7.22
C GLN A 123 13.71 3.28 -6.43
N ILE A 124 12.45 3.70 -6.39
CA ILE A 124 11.39 2.93 -5.73
C ILE A 124 11.00 1.73 -6.59
N GLU A 125 11.07 0.55 -5.99
CA GLU A 125 10.70 -0.72 -6.60
C GLU A 125 9.18 -0.97 -6.51
N ALA A 126 8.42 -0.17 -7.28
CA ALA A 126 6.98 -0.32 -7.44
C ALA A 126 6.59 -0.18 -8.92
N GLY A 127 5.45 -0.74 -9.30
CA GLY A 127 4.93 -0.63 -10.66
C GLY A 127 4.42 0.77 -11.00
N MET A 128 4.04 1.53 -9.99
CA MET A 128 3.57 2.92 -10.10
C MET A 128 4.17 3.77 -8.99
N VAL A 129 4.62 4.98 -9.32
CA VAL A 129 5.08 5.96 -8.35
C VAL A 129 4.41 7.30 -8.65
N PHE A 130 3.71 7.83 -7.67
CA PHE A 130 3.01 9.11 -7.77
C PHE A 130 3.74 10.16 -6.94
N VAL A 131 3.97 11.32 -7.52
CA VAL A 131 4.66 12.43 -6.85
C VAL A 131 3.65 13.52 -6.48
N ASN A 132 3.63 13.90 -5.21
CA ASN A 132 2.80 14.98 -4.64
C ASN A 132 1.29 14.83 -4.90
N GLY A 133 0.81 13.61 -5.01
CA GLY A 133 -0.62 13.33 -5.17
C GLY A 133 -0.98 11.89 -4.83
N VAL A 134 -2.25 11.67 -4.53
CA VAL A 134 -2.84 10.37 -4.26
C VAL A 134 -4.01 10.15 -5.22
N GLY A 135 -4.20 8.92 -5.70
CA GLY A 135 -5.30 8.61 -6.63
C GLY A 135 -5.15 9.30 -7.98
N LEU A 136 -3.93 9.32 -8.52
CA LEU A 136 -3.62 9.95 -9.81
C LEU A 136 -3.66 8.96 -10.98
N ASP A 137 -4.19 7.76 -10.77
CA ASP A 137 -4.45 6.77 -11.82
C ASP A 137 -5.53 7.28 -12.80
N SER A 138 -5.39 6.92 -14.05
CA SER A 138 -6.36 7.22 -15.11
C SER A 138 -6.39 6.12 -16.15
N PRO A 139 -7.48 5.99 -16.93
CA PRO A 139 -7.59 4.95 -17.96
C PRO A 139 -6.48 4.96 -19.02
N GLU A 140 -5.80 6.08 -19.21
CA GLU A 140 -4.71 6.23 -20.18
C GLU A 140 -3.34 5.82 -19.62
N LEU A 141 -3.23 5.68 -18.30
CA LEU A 141 -1.98 5.34 -17.63
C LEU A 141 -1.90 3.84 -17.33
N PRO A 142 -0.73 3.20 -17.46
CA PRO A 142 -0.57 1.80 -17.13
C PRO A 142 -0.71 1.59 -15.62
N PHE A 143 -1.58 0.65 -15.24
CA PHE A 143 -1.77 0.22 -13.86
C PHE A 143 -1.22 -1.18 -13.67
N GLY A 144 -0.46 -1.42 -12.60
CA GLY A 144 0.04 -2.73 -12.25
C GLY A 144 1.28 -2.69 -11.37
N GLY A 145 1.62 -3.85 -10.84
CA GLY A 145 2.69 -4.01 -9.86
C GLY A 145 3.90 -4.79 -10.37
N ILE A 146 4.83 -4.97 -9.46
CA ILE A 146 5.98 -5.85 -9.55
C ILE A 146 6.06 -6.72 -8.30
N LYS A 147 7.04 -7.58 -8.17
CA LYS A 147 7.23 -8.49 -7.03
C LYS A 147 5.95 -9.33 -6.84
N ARG A 148 5.51 -9.57 -5.61
CA ARG A 148 4.29 -10.34 -5.31
C ARG A 148 2.98 -9.62 -5.63
N SER A 149 3.02 -8.31 -5.91
CA SER A 149 1.85 -7.58 -6.40
C SER A 149 1.45 -7.97 -7.81
N GLY A 150 2.28 -8.72 -8.52
CA GLY A 150 1.97 -9.30 -9.82
C GLY A 150 2.87 -8.78 -10.94
N PHE A 151 2.50 -9.12 -12.16
CA PHE A 151 3.21 -8.73 -13.39
C PHE A 151 2.18 -8.34 -14.46
N GLY A 152 2.64 -7.77 -15.55
CA GLY A 152 1.77 -7.19 -16.58
C GLY A 152 1.29 -5.79 -16.21
N ARG A 153 0.48 -5.22 -17.10
CA ARG A 153 -0.13 -3.90 -16.89
C ARG A 153 -1.55 -3.90 -17.40
N GLU A 154 -2.43 -3.33 -16.60
CA GLU A 154 -3.78 -2.96 -17.02
C GLU A 154 -3.78 -1.52 -17.55
N LEU A 155 -4.85 -1.12 -18.21
CA LEU A 155 -5.10 0.22 -18.70
C LEU A 155 -4.06 0.72 -19.72
N GLY A 156 -4.24 1.94 -20.21
CA GLY A 156 -3.39 2.52 -21.23
C GLY A 156 -3.26 1.64 -22.47
N ARG A 157 -2.25 1.89 -23.26
CA ARG A 157 -1.94 1.09 -24.48
C ARG A 157 -1.45 -0.33 -24.15
N TYR A 158 -0.91 -0.54 -22.96
CA TYR A 158 -0.33 -1.83 -22.57
C TYR A 158 -1.40 -2.85 -22.18
N GLY A 159 -2.55 -2.39 -21.64
CA GLY A 159 -3.60 -3.29 -21.16
C GLY A 159 -4.13 -4.24 -22.24
N ILE A 160 -4.36 -3.75 -23.45
CA ILE A 160 -4.80 -4.61 -24.57
C ILE A 160 -3.74 -5.63 -24.99
N GLU A 161 -2.46 -5.29 -24.85
CA GLU A 161 -1.36 -6.15 -25.24
C GLU A 161 -1.24 -7.41 -24.38
N GLU A 162 -1.77 -7.40 -23.15
CA GLU A 162 -1.82 -8.57 -22.26
C GLU A 162 -2.83 -9.64 -22.75
N PHE A 163 -3.77 -9.27 -23.61
CA PHE A 163 -4.82 -10.16 -24.12
C PHE A 163 -4.62 -10.59 -25.58
N VAL A 164 -3.49 -10.25 -26.19
CA VAL A 164 -3.20 -10.59 -27.58
C VAL A 164 -1.96 -11.45 -27.74
N ASN A 165 -2.02 -12.40 -28.66
CA ASN A 165 -0.86 -13.20 -29.05
C ASN A 165 -0.04 -12.49 -30.11
N ARG A 166 1.24 -12.27 -29.82
CA ARG A 166 2.18 -11.70 -30.78
C ARG A 166 2.75 -12.81 -31.65
N LYS A 167 2.64 -12.68 -33.00
CA LYS A 167 3.13 -13.65 -33.96
C LYS A 167 4.21 -13.03 -34.82
N MET A 168 5.37 -13.66 -34.87
CA MET A 168 6.43 -13.30 -35.80
C MET A 168 6.23 -14.06 -37.12
N ILE A 169 6.26 -13.33 -38.26
CA ILE A 169 6.31 -13.91 -39.61
C ILE A 169 7.56 -13.36 -40.27
N ARG A 170 8.47 -14.27 -40.69
CA ARG A 170 9.68 -13.93 -41.45
C ARG A 170 9.66 -14.65 -42.77
N VAL A 171 9.78 -13.89 -43.88
CA VAL A 171 9.90 -14.42 -45.22
C VAL A 171 11.32 -14.14 -45.71
N LEU A 172 12.03 -15.21 -46.06
CA LEU A 172 13.34 -15.11 -46.74
C LEU A 172 13.09 -15.07 -48.26
N ARG A 173 13.73 -14.15 -48.96
CA ARG A 173 13.72 -14.02 -50.41
C ARG A 173 15.04 -14.55 -50.97
#